data_48fa5d0276ff6bf7d9b8bfcb4be80df2
#
_entry.id   48fa5d0276ff6bf7d9b8bfcb4be80df2
#
_cell.length_a   1.000
_cell.length_b   1.000
_cell.length_c   1.000
_cell.angle_alpha   90.00
_cell.angle_beta   90.00
_cell.angle_gamma   90.00
#
_symmetry.space_group_name_H-M   'P 1'
#
loop_
_entity.id
_entity.type
_entity.pdbx_description
1 polymer ?
#
loop_
_entity_poly.entity_id
_entity_poly.type
_entity_poly.pdbx_seq_one_letter_code
_entity_poly.pdbx_strand_id
1 'polypeptide(L)'
;MTFKHSWAAAAALALAGLASGQALAQDAEAGEKVFAKCRACHQVGETAKNGVGPKLNGLIGRAAGSVEGYNYSEANKGSGLTWDEATFREYIKNPRAKVPGTKMIFAGITNEKDIDNLVAYLKQYDKDGKKI
;
A
#
# COMPACT_ATOMS: atom_id res chain seq x y z
N MET A 1 12.17 58.23 44.82
CA MET A 1 12.93 57.02 44.58
C MET A 1 11.97 55.95 44.10
N THR A 2 11.91 55.80 42.84
CA THR A 2 11.00 54.75 42.17
C THR A 2 11.84 53.74 41.47
N PHE A 3 11.87 52.56 42.03
CA PHE A 3 12.50 51.41 41.35
C PHE A 3 11.55 50.83 40.34
N LYS A 4 11.88 51.04 39.07
CA LYS A 4 11.19 50.32 37.97
C LYS A 4 11.82 48.97 37.80
N HIS A 5 11.11 47.94 38.18
CA HIS A 5 11.50 46.59 37.85
C HIS A 5 10.93 46.24 36.47
N SER A 6 11.82 46.17 35.51
CA SER A 6 11.49 45.66 34.19
C SER A 6 11.46 44.14 34.28
N TRP A 7 10.30 43.59 34.17
CA TRP A 7 10.12 42.16 33.99
C TRP A 7 10.25 41.88 32.51
N ALA A 8 11.39 41.36 32.10
CA ALA A 8 11.53 40.76 30.80
C ALA A 8 10.82 39.42 30.86
N ALA A 9 9.66 39.33 30.26
CA ALA A 9 9.00 38.04 30.02
C ALA A 9 9.78 37.33 28.92
N ALA A 10 10.59 36.37 29.32
CA ALA A 10 11.14 35.43 28.36
C ALA A 10 10.01 34.52 27.87
N ALA A 11 9.51 34.78 26.69
CA ALA A 11 8.62 33.86 26.02
C ALA A 11 9.45 32.63 25.59
N ALA A 12 9.36 31.59 26.37
CA ALA A 12 9.87 30.27 25.94
C ALA A 12 8.98 29.79 24.84
N LEU A 13 9.41 29.96 23.60
CA LEU A 13 8.84 29.27 22.46
C LEU A 13 9.18 27.77 22.60
N ALA A 14 8.26 27.04 23.18
CA ALA A 14 8.29 25.58 23.09
C ALA A 14 8.05 25.21 21.63
N LEU A 15 9.11 25.00 20.88
CA LEU A 15 9.07 24.31 19.63
C LEU A 15 8.72 22.87 19.98
N ALA A 16 7.43 22.58 20.04
CA ALA A 16 6.97 21.20 20.01
C ALA A 16 7.42 20.62 18.66
N GLY A 17 8.47 19.82 18.70
CA GLY A 17 9.00 19.19 17.52
C GLY A 17 7.92 18.34 16.87
N LEU A 18 7.46 18.77 15.72
CA LEU A 18 6.63 17.98 14.83
C LEU A 18 7.52 16.91 14.16
N ALA A 19 8.14 16.06 14.97
CA ALA A 19 8.85 14.89 14.49
C ALA A 19 7.90 13.69 14.33
N SER A 20 6.59 13.97 14.35
CA SER A 20 5.57 12.94 14.27
C SER A 20 5.30 12.59 12.81
N GLY A 21 5.46 11.38 12.43
CA GLY A 21 4.92 10.81 11.21
C GLY A 21 5.94 10.34 10.19
N GLN A 22 7.16 10.87 10.15
CA GLN A 22 8.16 10.40 9.18
C GLN A 22 8.68 9.00 9.51
N ALA A 23 8.73 8.62 10.78
CA ALA A 23 9.15 7.28 11.21
C ALA A 23 8.12 6.18 10.85
N LEU A 24 6.87 6.56 10.60
CA LEU A 24 5.78 5.67 10.21
C LEU A 24 5.37 5.87 8.75
N ALA A 25 6.02 6.77 8.03
CA ALA A 25 5.72 7.02 6.64
C ALA A 25 6.02 5.77 5.80
N GLN A 26 5.02 5.32 5.08
CA GLN A 26 5.16 4.33 4.04
C GLN A 26 6.00 4.94 2.91
N ASP A 27 6.93 4.18 2.39
CA ASP A 27 7.85 4.62 1.36
C ASP A 27 7.49 3.95 0.04
N ALA A 28 6.91 4.73 -0.88
CA ALA A 28 6.51 4.23 -2.19
C ALA A 28 7.72 3.85 -3.06
N GLU A 29 8.84 4.55 -2.93
CA GLU A 29 10.07 4.21 -3.66
C GLU A 29 10.65 2.88 -3.17
N ALA A 30 10.69 2.66 -1.86
CA ALA A 30 11.06 1.37 -1.30
C ALA A 30 10.04 0.28 -1.69
N GLY A 31 8.78 0.64 -1.79
CA GLY A 31 7.70 -0.26 -2.25
C GLY A 31 7.87 -0.72 -3.68
N GLU A 32 8.41 0.12 -4.55
CA GLU A 32 8.75 -0.28 -5.91
C GLU A 32 9.77 -1.43 -5.93
N LYS A 33 10.73 -1.41 -5.02
CA LYS A 33 11.70 -2.49 -4.87
C LYS A 33 11.05 -3.79 -4.38
N VAL A 34 10.09 -3.68 -3.47
CA VAL A 34 9.30 -4.84 -3.03
C VAL A 34 8.46 -5.38 -4.18
N PHE A 35 7.87 -4.50 -4.98
CA PHE A 35 7.06 -4.86 -6.14
C PHE A 35 7.84 -5.64 -7.20
N ALA A 36 9.17 -5.56 -7.21
CA ALA A 36 10.00 -6.36 -8.09
C ALA A 36 9.70 -7.86 -7.99
N LYS A 37 9.26 -8.33 -6.82
CA LYS A 37 8.83 -9.73 -6.61
C LYS A 37 7.51 -10.07 -7.31
N CYS A 38 6.76 -9.05 -7.71
CA CYS A 38 5.42 -9.19 -8.32
C CYS A 38 5.48 -9.05 -9.85
N ARG A 39 6.55 -8.46 -10.38
CA ARG A 39 6.66 -8.07 -11.79
C ARG A 39 6.65 -9.24 -12.78
N ALA A 40 7.03 -10.43 -12.34
CA ALA A 40 6.97 -11.60 -13.19
C ALA A 40 5.53 -11.93 -13.64
N CYS A 41 4.54 -11.53 -12.85
CA CYS A 41 3.14 -11.87 -13.06
C CYS A 41 2.22 -10.66 -13.22
N HIS A 42 2.57 -9.53 -12.62
CA HIS A 42 1.71 -8.33 -12.55
C HIS A 42 2.37 -7.08 -13.10
N GLN A 43 1.54 -6.17 -13.59
CA GLN A 43 1.96 -4.86 -14.07
C GLN A 43 1.11 -3.76 -13.44
N VAL A 44 1.70 -2.57 -13.30
CA VAL A 44 1.01 -1.33 -12.95
C VAL A 44 1.43 -0.22 -13.90
N GLY A 45 0.58 0.78 -14.04
CA GLY A 45 0.84 1.95 -14.89
C GLY A 45 -0.14 2.08 -16.03
N GLU A 46 -0.02 3.15 -16.81
CA GLU A 46 -0.96 3.46 -17.91
C GLU A 46 -0.91 2.43 -19.03
N THR A 47 0.21 1.77 -19.21
CA THR A 47 0.39 0.73 -20.24
C THR A 47 0.31 -0.69 -19.69
N ALA A 48 -0.09 -0.84 -18.43
CA ALA A 48 -0.21 -2.14 -17.80
C ALA A 48 -1.22 -3.04 -18.51
N LYS A 49 -0.86 -4.30 -18.63
CA LYS A 49 -1.70 -5.34 -19.23
C LYS A 49 -1.85 -6.52 -18.27
N ASN A 50 -2.91 -7.28 -18.46
CA ASN A 50 -3.04 -8.57 -17.83
C ASN A 50 -1.98 -9.53 -18.42
N GLY A 51 -1.38 -10.31 -17.57
CA GLY A 51 -0.39 -11.33 -17.94
C GLY A 51 -0.68 -12.62 -17.19
N VAL A 52 0.33 -13.19 -16.54
CA VAL A 52 0.13 -14.36 -15.66
C VAL A 52 -0.84 -14.01 -14.54
N GLY A 53 -0.75 -12.78 -13.98
CA GLY A 53 -1.73 -12.21 -13.08
C GLY A 53 -2.43 -11.00 -13.69
N PRO A 54 -3.51 -10.52 -13.06
CA PRO A 54 -4.18 -9.29 -13.51
C PRO A 54 -3.31 -8.07 -13.28
N LYS A 55 -3.54 -7.02 -14.07
CA LYS A 55 -2.95 -5.71 -13.78
C LYS A 55 -3.44 -5.22 -12.40
N LEU A 56 -2.57 -4.51 -11.69
CA LEU A 56 -2.84 -4.10 -10.31
C LEU A 56 -3.19 -2.61 -10.17
N ASN A 57 -3.57 -1.96 -11.28
CA ASN A 57 -4.04 -0.58 -11.25
C ASN A 57 -5.27 -0.45 -10.34
N GLY A 58 -5.25 0.52 -9.45
CA GLY A 58 -6.35 0.77 -8.53
C GLY A 58 -6.65 -0.40 -7.59
N LEU A 59 -5.66 -1.22 -7.27
CA LEU A 59 -5.86 -2.44 -6.48
C LEU A 59 -6.49 -2.15 -5.12
N ILE A 60 -5.96 -1.18 -4.39
CA ILE A 60 -6.46 -0.89 -3.04
C ILE A 60 -7.85 -0.26 -3.16
N GLY A 61 -8.84 -0.93 -2.61
CA GLY A 61 -10.25 -0.58 -2.70
C GLY A 61 -11.03 -1.30 -3.80
N ARG A 62 -10.37 -2.12 -4.61
CA ARG A 62 -10.98 -2.85 -5.73
C ARG A 62 -11.58 -4.18 -5.27
N ALA A 63 -12.74 -4.55 -5.84
CA ALA A 63 -13.31 -5.86 -5.60
C ALA A 63 -12.43 -6.96 -6.20
N ALA A 64 -12.25 -8.05 -5.47
CA ALA A 64 -11.53 -9.22 -5.95
C ALA A 64 -12.23 -9.79 -7.18
N GLY A 65 -11.45 -10.26 -8.13
CA GLY A 65 -12.01 -10.89 -9.33
C GLY A 65 -12.64 -9.92 -10.34
N SER A 66 -12.36 -8.61 -10.25
CA SER A 66 -13.09 -7.59 -11.00
C SER A 66 -12.36 -7.01 -12.21
N VAL A 67 -11.10 -7.34 -12.45
CA VAL A 67 -10.40 -6.81 -13.63
C VAL A 67 -10.94 -7.45 -14.89
N GLU A 68 -11.38 -6.60 -15.80
CA GLU A 68 -11.91 -7.04 -17.08
C GLU A 68 -10.85 -7.77 -17.92
N GLY A 69 -11.26 -8.85 -18.56
CA GLY A 69 -10.41 -9.60 -19.47
C GLY A 69 -9.41 -10.54 -18.80
N TYR A 70 -9.37 -10.61 -17.46
CA TYR A 70 -8.52 -11.56 -16.77
C TYR A 70 -9.31 -12.80 -16.33
N ASN A 71 -8.75 -13.97 -16.57
CA ASN A 71 -9.35 -15.24 -16.18
C ASN A 71 -8.92 -15.62 -14.75
N TYR A 72 -9.71 -15.20 -13.76
CA TYR A 72 -9.49 -15.52 -12.36
C TYR A 72 -9.79 -16.99 -12.04
N SER A 73 -9.17 -17.49 -10.95
CA SER A 73 -9.64 -18.72 -10.34
C SER A 73 -11.07 -18.56 -9.81
N GLU A 74 -11.81 -19.64 -9.76
CA GLU A 74 -13.15 -19.63 -9.15
C GLU A 74 -13.10 -19.17 -7.69
N ALA A 75 -12.05 -19.55 -6.97
CA ALA A 75 -11.84 -19.13 -5.58
C ALA A 75 -11.70 -17.60 -5.44
N ASN A 76 -10.94 -16.97 -6.32
CA ASN A 76 -10.78 -15.52 -6.29
C ASN A 76 -12.07 -14.80 -6.69
N LYS A 77 -12.68 -15.24 -7.79
CA LYS A 77 -13.94 -14.70 -8.30
C LYS A 77 -15.08 -14.77 -7.27
N GLY A 78 -15.17 -15.90 -6.59
CA GLY A 78 -16.21 -16.17 -5.59
C GLY A 78 -15.86 -15.72 -4.18
N SER A 79 -14.69 -15.12 -3.95
CA SER A 79 -14.23 -14.77 -2.59
C SER A 79 -15.08 -13.70 -1.90
N GLY A 80 -15.68 -12.80 -2.66
CA GLY A 80 -16.43 -11.66 -2.11
C GLY A 80 -15.56 -10.61 -1.43
N LEU A 81 -14.24 -10.71 -1.56
CA LEU A 81 -13.31 -9.79 -0.91
C LEU A 81 -13.24 -8.45 -1.65
N THR A 82 -12.99 -7.41 -0.89
CA THR A 82 -12.52 -6.12 -1.40
C THR A 82 -11.09 -5.93 -0.92
N TRP A 83 -10.20 -5.52 -1.83
CA TRP A 83 -8.80 -5.30 -1.51
C TRP A 83 -8.60 -3.96 -0.79
N ASP A 84 -9.28 -3.76 0.35
CA ASP A 84 -8.87 -2.71 1.28
C ASP A 84 -7.51 -3.04 1.89
N GLU A 85 -6.88 -2.06 2.54
CA GLU A 85 -5.54 -2.28 3.08
C GLU A 85 -5.46 -3.46 4.04
N ALA A 86 -6.42 -3.60 4.94
CA ALA A 86 -6.43 -4.68 5.94
C ALA A 86 -6.53 -6.05 5.27
N THR A 87 -7.43 -6.21 4.32
CA THR A 87 -7.62 -7.46 3.57
C THR A 87 -6.41 -7.78 2.72
N PHE A 88 -5.85 -6.78 2.04
CA PHE A 88 -4.64 -6.97 1.24
C PHE A 88 -3.45 -7.40 2.10
N ARG A 89 -3.27 -6.81 3.27
CA ARG A 89 -2.20 -7.17 4.20
C ARG A 89 -2.27 -8.63 4.63
N GLU A 90 -3.45 -9.10 4.97
CA GLU A 90 -3.66 -10.51 5.30
C GLU A 90 -3.37 -11.42 4.11
N TYR A 91 -3.88 -11.05 2.95
CA TYR A 91 -3.71 -11.82 1.72
C TYR A 91 -2.25 -11.96 1.32
N ILE A 92 -1.50 -10.85 1.30
CA ILE A 92 -0.13 -10.88 0.79
C ILE A 92 0.83 -11.65 1.70
N LYS A 93 0.48 -11.83 2.96
CA LYS A 93 1.24 -12.67 3.90
C LYS A 93 1.15 -14.14 3.54
N ASN A 94 -0.01 -14.58 3.10
CA ASN A 94 -0.27 -15.96 2.70
C ASN A 94 -1.48 -16.04 1.78
N PRO A 95 -1.29 -15.89 0.47
CA PRO A 95 -2.39 -15.89 -0.48
C PRO A 95 -3.27 -17.14 -0.42
N ARG A 96 -2.68 -18.31 -0.27
CA ARG A 96 -3.42 -19.57 -0.21
C ARG A 96 -4.29 -19.72 1.02
N ALA A 97 -3.86 -19.17 2.14
CA ALA A 97 -4.64 -19.18 3.37
C ALA A 97 -5.84 -18.24 3.27
N LYS A 98 -5.67 -17.06 2.69
CA LYS A 98 -6.74 -16.07 2.55
C LYS A 98 -7.74 -16.42 1.47
N VAL A 99 -7.26 -16.96 0.35
CA VAL A 99 -8.08 -17.41 -0.79
C VAL A 99 -7.72 -18.86 -1.13
N PRO A 100 -8.24 -19.83 -0.39
CA PRO A 100 -8.00 -21.24 -0.68
C PRO A 100 -8.46 -21.57 -2.11
N GLY A 101 -7.59 -22.19 -2.88
CA GLY A 101 -7.86 -22.49 -4.30
C GLY A 101 -7.41 -21.37 -5.27
N THR A 102 -6.78 -20.32 -4.77
CA THR A 102 -6.18 -19.31 -5.66
C THR A 102 -5.15 -19.93 -6.60
N LYS A 103 -5.14 -19.47 -7.84
CA LYS A 103 -4.11 -19.86 -8.80
C LYS A 103 -2.82 -19.06 -8.69
N MET A 104 -2.79 -18.04 -7.85
CA MET A 104 -1.60 -17.25 -7.60
C MET A 104 -0.56 -18.07 -6.83
N ILE A 105 0.56 -18.36 -7.47
CA ILE A 105 1.65 -19.12 -6.86
C ILE A 105 2.67 -18.11 -6.30
N PHE A 106 2.49 -17.78 -5.03
CA PHE A 106 3.35 -16.83 -4.32
C PHE A 106 3.38 -17.17 -2.83
N ALA A 107 4.59 -17.30 -2.30
CA ALA A 107 4.75 -17.72 -0.90
C ALA A 107 4.26 -16.70 0.11
N GLY A 108 4.34 -15.42 -0.24
CA GLY A 108 3.90 -14.32 0.62
C GLY A 108 5.03 -13.41 1.08
N ILE A 109 4.65 -12.28 1.63
CA ILE A 109 5.53 -11.30 2.25
C ILE A 109 5.11 -11.17 3.70
N THR A 110 6.01 -11.45 4.64
CA THR A 110 5.70 -11.40 6.08
C THR A 110 6.32 -10.22 6.80
N ASN A 111 7.28 -9.54 6.19
CA ASN A 111 7.89 -8.35 6.76
C ASN A 111 6.89 -7.18 6.69
N GLU A 112 6.46 -6.67 7.84
CA GLU A 112 5.44 -5.62 7.93
C GLU A 112 5.85 -4.34 7.21
N LYS A 113 7.12 -3.96 7.31
CA LYS A 113 7.62 -2.76 6.64
C LYS A 113 7.60 -2.88 5.12
N ASP A 114 7.94 -4.06 4.60
CA ASP A 114 7.85 -4.33 3.16
C ASP A 114 6.40 -4.25 2.70
N ILE A 115 5.46 -4.74 3.49
CA ILE A 115 4.04 -4.65 3.17
C ILE A 115 3.58 -3.19 3.18
N ASP A 116 3.98 -2.41 4.20
CA ASP A 116 3.67 -0.97 4.27
C ASP A 116 4.15 -0.24 3.01
N ASN A 117 5.38 -0.49 2.62
CA ASN A 117 5.99 0.14 1.46
C ASN A 117 5.32 -0.29 0.15
N LEU A 118 4.98 -1.57 0.03
CA LEU A 118 4.27 -2.09 -1.13
C LEU A 118 2.88 -1.46 -1.26
N VAL A 119 2.15 -1.33 -0.16
CA VAL A 119 0.84 -0.66 -0.15
C VAL A 119 0.99 0.79 -0.61
N ALA A 120 1.98 1.53 -0.09
CA ALA A 120 2.25 2.90 -0.52
C ALA A 120 2.53 3.00 -2.02
N TYR A 121 3.29 2.07 -2.56
CA TYR A 121 3.59 2.00 -3.99
C TYR A 121 2.32 1.75 -4.82
N LEU A 122 1.52 0.76 -4.45
CA LEU A 122 0.31 0.40 -5.19
C LEU A 122 -0.77 1.50 -5.11
N LYS A 123 -0.87 2.20 -4.00
CA LYS A 123 -1.82 3.30 -3.82
C LYS A 123 -1.55 4.51 -4.73
N GLN A 124 -0.37 4.62 -5.30
CA GLN A 124 -0.04 5.68 -6.24
C GLN A 124 -0.80 5.57 -7.57
N TYR A 125 -1.32 4.40 -7.90
CA TYR A 125 -1.95 4.15 -9.19
C TYR A 125 -3.46 4.07 -9.05
N ASP A 126 -4.16 4.87 -9.86
CA ASP A 126 -5.61 4.74 -10.00
C ASP A 126 -5.98 3.56 -10.92
N LYS A 127 -7.27 3.37 -11.15
CA LYS A 127 -7.76 2.27 -12.00
C LYS A 127 -7.24 2.32 -13.45
N ASP A 128 -6.88 3.51 -13.92
CA ASP A 128 -6.35 3.72 -15.26
C ASP A 128 -4.82 3.66 -15.31
N GLY A 129 -4.19 3.41 -14.16
CA GLY A 129 -2.73 3.34 -14.03
C GLY A 129 -2.04 4.69 -13.96
N LYS A 130 -2.79 5.76 -13.77
CA LYS A 130 -2.23 7.09 -13.57
C LYS A 130 -1.82 7.28 -12.13
N LYS A 131 -0.69 7.92 -11.93
CA LYS A 131 -0.25 8.31 -10.58
C LYS A 131 -1.10 9.46 -10.04
N ILE A 132 -1.54 9.28 -8.83
CA ILE A 132 -2.32 10.26 -8.08
C ILE A 132 -1.52 10.85 -6.93
#